data_c23fbf49fbe695730792fe4060399e94
#
_entry.id   c23fbf49fbe695730792fe4060399e94
#
_cell.length_a   1.000
_cell.length_b   1.000
_cell.length_c   1.000
_cell.angle_alpha   90.00
_cell.angle_beta   90.00
_cell.angle_gamma   90.00
#
_symmetry.space_group_name_H-M   'P 1'
#
loop_
_entity.id
_entity.type
_entity.pdbx_description
1 polymer ?
#
loop_
_entity_poly.entity_id
_entity_poly.type
_entity_poly.pdbx_seq_one_letter_code
_entity_poly.pdbx_strand_id
1 'polypeptide(L)'
;FTSKYDSQHVSKLALFGAAAPCEVRRDDFPYGLPPEILNNLIELNSTNRPQLIEEFGKLFAATETALPRSISQWLATIQLESSQFAMEQGLCMIRDSDLRADLKKINIPTAIFHGKLDKLCPFELAEQLHKGIANSRLIAFENSGHALFIEERMKFNEELIKFTKGESF
;
A
#
# COMPACT_ATOMS: atom_id res chain seq x y z
N PHE A 1 -12.15 8.08 -4.47
CA PHE A 1 -13.44 8.64 -4.04
C PHE A 1 -13.32 10.15 -3.76
N THR A 2 -12.51 10.58 -2.80
CA THR A 2 -12.38 11.98 -2.35
C THR A 2 -12.00 12.98 -3.45
N SER A 3 -11.19 12.55 -4.42
CA SER A 3 -10.78 13.38 -5.56
C SER A 3 -11.87 13.55 -6.61
N LYS A 4 -12.82 12.59 -6.70
CA LYS A 4 -13.83 12.51 -7.76
C LYS A 4 -15.23 12.97 -7.31
N TYR A 5 -15.58 12.70 -6.03
CA TYR A 5 -16.96 12.88 -5.54
C TYR A 5 -17.07 13.90 -4.40
N ASP A 6 -15.99 14.70 -4.20
CA ASP A 6 -15.89 15.59 -3.04
C ASP A 6 -15.73 14.86 -1.70
N SER A 7 -15.32 15.61 -0.67
CA SER A 7 -14.97 15.05 0.63
C SER A 7 -16.09 15.17 1.66
N GLN A 8 -17.33 15.54 1.26
CA GLN A 8 -18.43 15.86 2.18
C GLN A 8 -18.70 14.78 3.25
N HIS A 9 -18.39 13.51 2.93
CA HIS A 9 -18.62 12.37 3.83
C HIS A 9 -17.34 11.74 4.37
N VAL A 10 -16.18 12.34 4.08
CA VAL A 10 -14.86 11.83 4.50
C VAL A 10 -14.12 12.95 5.22
N SER A 11 -14.00 12.84 6.53
CA SER A 11 -13.32 13.87 7.35
C SER A 11 -11.81 13.78 7.33
N LYS A 12 -11.26 12.57 7.15
CA LYS A 12 -9.82 12.28 7.16
C LYS A 12 -9.51 11.10 6.26
N LEU A 13 -8.29 11.04 5.72
CA LEU A 13 -7.80 9.95 4.89
C LEU A 13 -6.54 9.36 5.52
N ALA A 14 -6.53 8.06 5.78
CA ALA A 14 -5.32 7.33 6.18
C ALA A 14 -4.93 6.33 5.08
N LEU A 15 -3.69 6.39 4.61
CA LEU A 15 -3.11 5.52 3.59
C LEU A 15 -2.04 4.65 4.24
N PHE A 16 -2.11 3.34 4.03
CA PHE A 16 -1.21 2.36 4.62
C PHE A 16 -0.53 1.56 3.52
N GLY A 17 0.80 1.69 3.36
CA GLY A 17 1.55 0.99 2.32
C GLY A 17 0.91 1.14 0.93
N ALA A 18 0.51 2.36 0.57
CA ALA A 18 -0.35 2.57 -0.58
C ALA A 18 0.38 2.37 -1.92
N ALA A 19 -0.19 1.54 -2.80
CA ALA A 19 0.21 1.35 -4.20
C ALA A 19 -0.19 2.56 -5.07
N ALA A 20 0.22 3.75 -4.66
CA ALA A 20 -0.18 5.04 -5.23
C ALA A 20 0.95 6.07 -5.08
N PRO A 21 1.00 7.11 -5.93
CA PRO A 21 0.00 7.50 -6.94
C PRO A 21 0.05 6.69 -8.22
N CYS A 22 1.14 5.97 -8.47
CA CYS A 22 1.36 5.10 -9.61
C CYS A 22 2.34 4.01 -9.19
N GLU A 23 1.88 2.75 -9.10
CA GLU A 23 2.70 1.63 -8.63
C GLU A 23 3.78 1.23 -9.63
N VAL A 24 3.52 1.40 -10.91
CA VAL A 24 4.41 0.99 -11.99
C VAL A 24 5.19 2.19 -12.53
N ARG A 25 6.49 1.99 -12.74
CA ARG A 25 7.36 2.98 -13.38
C ARG A 25 6.84 3.38 -14.76
N ARG A 26 6.98 4.67 -15.06
CA ARG A 26 6.68 5.26 -16.37
C ARG A 26 7.83 6.17 -16.78
N ASP A 27 7.93 6.55 -18.03
CA ASP A 27 8.99 7.41 -18.55
C ASP A 27 9.11 8.75 -17.80
N ASP A 28 7.96 9.28 -17.36
CA ASP A 28 7.84 10.52 -16.60
C ASP A 28 7.67 10.31 -15.08
N PHE A 29 7.75 9.04 -14.61
CA PHE A 29 7.63 8.65 -13.21
C PHE A 29 8.53 7.44 -12.89
N PRO A 30 9.80 7.68 -12.53
CA PRO A 30 10.80 6.62 -12.37
C PRO A 30 10.67 5.82 -11.05
N TYR A 31 9.65 6.12 -10.25
CA TYR A 31 9.37 5.45 -8.99
C TYR A 31 8.47 4.23 -9.17
N GLY A 32 8.40 3.38 -8.15
CA GLY A 32 7.57 2.18 -8.18
C GLY A 32 8.27 0.97 -8.80
N LEU A 33 7.49 -0.06 -9.11
CA LEU A 33 7.99 -1.34 -9.61
C LEU A 33 8.15 -1.35 -11.14
N PRO A 34 9.06 -2.17 -11.68
CA PRO A 34 9.06 -2.46 -13.11
C PRO A 34 7.71 -3.07 -13.56
N PRO A 35 7.20 -2.72 -14.75
CA PRO A 35 5.90 -3.24 -15.26
C PRO A 35 5.83 -4.76 -15.31
N GLU A 36 6.96 -5.42 -15.56
CA GLU A 36 7.08 -6.87 -15.68
C GLU A 36 6.70 -7.59 -14.38
N ILE A 37 6.93 -6.96 -13.22
CA ILE A 37 6.57 -7.55 -11.92
C ILE A 37 5.06 -7.76 -11.84
N LEU A 38 4.28 -6.74 -12.16
CA LEU A 38 2.81 -6.83 -12.12
C LEU A 38 2.27 -7.81 -13.19
N ASN A 39 2.87 -7.83 -14.38
CA ASN A 39 2.48 -8.78 -15.42
C ASN A 39 2.73 -10.23 -14.98
N ASN A 40 3.88 -10.52 -14.36
CA ASN A 40 4.20 -11.84 -13.81
C ASN A 40 3.22 -12.24 -12.69
N LEU A 41 2.84 -11.32 -11.81
CA LEU A 41 1.86 -11.60 -10.75
C LEU A 41 0.47 -11.91 -11.34
N ILE A 42 0.05 -11.21 -12.38
CA ILE A 42 -1.21 -11.47 -13.08
C ILE A 42 -1.18 -12.87 -13.75
N GLU A 43 -0.09 -13.19 -14.43
CA GLU A 43 0.09 -14.52 -15.03
C GLU A 43 0.09 -15.62 -13.96
N LEU A 44 0.80 -15.43 -12.89
CA LEU A 44 0.89 -16.38 -11.79
C LEU A 44 -0.46 -16.57 -11.08
N ASN A 45 -1.30 -15.53 -11.00
CA ASN A 45 -2.66 -15.65 -10.47
C ASN A 45 -3.54 -16.61 -11.30
N SER A 46 -3.33 -16.67 -12.61
CA SER A 46 -4.10 -17.57 -13.50
C SER A 46 -3.51 -18.97 -13.58
N THR A 47 -2.20 -19.12 -13.50
CA THR A 47 -1.49 -20.38 -13.73
C THR A 47 -1.13 -21.15 -12.46
N ASN A 48 -0.74 -20.44 -11.40
CA ASN A 48 -0.33 -21.02 -10.11
C ASN A 48 -0.56 -20.07 -8.93
N ARG A 49 -1.81 -19.84 -8.60
CA ARG A 49 -2.22 -18.94 -7.54
C ARG A 49 -1.63 -19.27 -6.14
N PRO A 50 -1.51 -20.52 -5.71
CA PRO A 50 -0.81 -20.82 -4.45
C PRO A 50 0.62 -20.30 -4.42
N GLN A 51 1.37 -20.42 -5.52
CA GLN A 51 2.71 -19.88 -5.63
C GLN A 51 2.69 -18.34 -5.60
N LEU A 52 1.76 -17.69 -6.26
CA LEU A 52 1.59 -16.23 -6.16
C LEU A 52 1.50 -15.78 -4.70
N ILE A 53 0.64 -16.44 -3.92
CA ILE A 53 0.42 -16.10 -2.51
C ILE A 53 1.66 -16.34 -1.66
N GLU A 54 2.42 -17.40 -1.94
CA GLU A 54 3.68 -17.68 -1.28
C GLU A 54 4.73 -16.58 -1.58
N GLU A 55 4.92 -16.24 -2.86
CA GLU A 55 5.87 -15.19 -3.27
C GLU A 55 5.49 -13.82 -2.71
N PHE A 56 4.21 -13.48 -2.74
CA PHE A 56 3.71 -12.25 -2.13
C PHE A 56 3.96 -12.22 -0.62
N GLY A 57 3.74 -13.35 0.06
CA GLY A 57 4.00 -13.48 1.50
C GLY A 57 5.46 -13.23 1.90
N LYS A 58 6.43 -13.63 1.05
CA LYS A 58 7.87 -13.37 1.27
C LYS A 58 8.24 -11.89 1.21
N LEU A 59 7.46 -11.10 0.45
CA LEU A 59 7.69 -9.67 0.26
C LEU A 59 6.87 -8.79 1.21
N PHE A 60 5.86 -9.38 1.88
CA PHE A 60 4.89 -8.63 2.67
C PHE A 60 5.46 -7.99 3.93
N ALA A 61 6.48 -8.58 4.54
CA ALA A 61 7.19 -8.02 5.69
C ALA A 61 8.61 -7.57 5.31
N ALA A 62 9.26 -6.83 6.19
CA ALA A 62 10.63 -6.34 6.00
C ALA A 62 11.61 -7.47 5.70
N THR A 63 11.45 -8.61 6.38
CA THR A 63 12.18 -9.86 6.15
C THR A 63 11.23 -11.04 6.17
N GLU A 64 11.63 -12.17 5.56
CA GLU A 64 10.83 -13.41 5.55
C GLU A 64 10.51 -13.96 6.96
N THR A 65 11.30 -13.59 7.94
CA THR A 65 11.15 -14.05 9.34
C THR A 65 10.58 -12.98 10.27
N ALA A 66 10.23 -11.81 9.78
CA ALA A 66 9.72 -10.72 10.61
C ALA A 66 8.33 -11.02 11.19
N LEU A 67 7.53 -11.85 10.50
CA LEU A 67 6.25 -12.31 11.02
C LEU A 67 6.33 -13.72 11.56
N PRO A 68 5.65 -14.04 12.68
CA PRO A 68 5.47 -15.41 13.13
C PRO A 68 4.84 -16.27 12.03
N ARG A 69 5.31 -17.51 11.87
CA ARG A 69 4.80 -18.46 10.86
C ARG A 69 3.28 -18.61 10.91
N SER A 70 2.69 -18.63 12.09
CA SER A 70 1.23 -18.73 12.27
C SER A 70 0.48 -17.54 11.66
N ILE A 71 1.04 -16.34 11.76
CA ILE A 71 0.47 -15.13 11.15
C ILE A 71 0.59 -15.21 9.62
N SER A 72 1.75 -15.57 9.11
CA SER A 72 1.96 -15.70 7.65
C SER A 72 1.02 -16.75 7.04
N GLN A 73 0.85 -17.91 7.72
CA GLN A 73 -0.09 -18.95 7.27
C GLN A 73 -1.54 -18.48 7.31
N TRP A 74 -1.94 -17.78 8.36
CA TRP A 74 -3.28 -17.22 8.48
C TRP A 74 -3.58 -16.21 7.37
N LEU A 75 -2.65 -15.29 7.09
CA LEU A 75 -2.78 -14.32 6.00
C LEU A 75 -2.86 -15.00 4.63
N ALA A 76 -2.05 -16.03 4.39
CA ALA A 76 -2.12 -16.82 3.16
C ALA A 76 -3.49 -17.51 2.98
N THR A 77 -4.08 -18.03 4.06
CA THR A 77 -5.42 -18.63 4.04
C THR A 77 -6.48 -17.59 3.63
N ILE A 78 -6.44 -16.39 4.22
CA ILE A 78 -7.35 -15.30 3.86
C ILE A 78 -7.23 -14.94 2.38
N GLN A 79 -6.00 -14.86 1.86
CA GLN A 79 -5.77 -14.55 0.44
C GLN A 79 -6.32 -15.65 -0.49
N LEU A 80 -6.20 -16.93 -0.10
CA LEU A 80 -6.74 -18.04 -0.87
C LEU A 80 -8.27 -18.03 -0.95
N GLU A 81 -8.96 -17.50 0.05
CA GLU A 81 -10.42 -17.35 0.07
C GLU A 81 -10.93 -16.26 -0.90
N SER A 82 -10.06 -15.32 -1.30
CA SER A 82 -10.45 -14.26 -2.23
C SER A 82 -10.74 -14.81 -3.63
N SER A 83 -11.60 -14.11 -4.37
CA SER A 83 -11.88 -14.46 -5.76
C SER A 83 -10.63 -14.28 -6.64
N GLN A 84 -10.28 -15.30 -7.44
CA GLN A 84 -9.21 -15.21 -8.44
C GLN A 84 -9.46 -14.05 -9.42
N PHE A 85 -10.68 -13.90 -9.87
CA PHE A 85 -11.07 -12.81 -10.76
C PHE A 85 -10.89 -11.43 -10.09
N ALA A 86 -11.32 -11.29 -8.85
CA ALA A 86 -11.16 -10.02 -8.12
C ALA A 86 -9.68 -9.67 -7.90
N MET A 87 -8.83 -10.65 -7.61
CA MET A 87 -7.39 -10.47 -7.48
C MET A 87 -6.76 -10.03 -8.80
N GLU A 88 -7.13 -10.67 -9.91
CA GLU A 88 -6.65 -10.30 -11.26
C GLU A 88 -7.04 -8.86 -11.61
N GLN A 89 -8.31 -8.49 -11.41
CA GLN A 89 -8.78 -7.13 -11.66
C GLN A 89 -8.08 -6.10 -10.76
N GLY A 90 -7.82 -6.45 -9.50
CA GLY A 90 -7.03 -5.63 -8.57
C GLY A 90 -5.60 -5.40 -9.06
N LEU A 91 -4.90 -6.44 -9.47
CA LEU A 91 -3.55 -6.37 -10.02
C LEU A 91 -3.49 -5.54 -11.32
N CYS A 92 -4.45 -5.74 -12.22
CA CYS A 92 -4.59 -4.94 -13.44
C CYS A 92 -4.83 -3.46 -13.10
N MET A 93 -5.72 -3.17 -12.15
CA MET A 93 -5.99 -1.81 -11.70
C MET A 93 -4.73 -1.14 -11.12
N ILE A 94 -3.97 -1.84 -10.29
CA ILE A 94 -2.72 -1.34 -9.71
C ILE A 94 -1.69 -1.07 -10.82
N ARG A 95 -1.55 -1.96 -11.79
CA ARG A 95 -0.63 -1.82 -12.92
C ARG A 95 -0.97 -0.60 -13.80
N ASP A 96 -2.25 -0.42 -14.09
CA ASP A 96 -2.71 0.52 -15.12
C ASP A 96 -3.05 1.91 -14.57
N SER A 97 -3.27 2.02 -13.25
CA SER A 97 -3.68 3.29 -12.63
C SER A 97 -2.57 4.33 -12.59
N ASP A 98 -2.97 5.56 -12.88
CA ASP A 98 -2.17 6.76 -12.64
C ASP A 98 -3.03 7.81 -11.93
N LEU A 99 -2.78 7.98 -10.65
CA LEU A 99 -3.56 8.88 -9.77
C LEU A 99 -2.83 10.19 -9.48
N ARG A 100 -1.73 10.50 -10.16
CA ARG A 100 -0.92 11.69 -9.91
C ARG A 100 -1.72 12.99 -10.06
N ALA A 101 -2.59 13.05 -11.06
CA ALA A 101 -3.46 14.21 -11.28
C ALA A 101 -4.53 14.41 -10.19
N ASP A 102 -4.85 13.36 -9.44
CA ASP A 102 -5.87 13.38 -8.41
C ASP A 102 -5.37 13.86 -7.04
N LEU A 103 -4.05 13.79 -6.79
CA LEU A 103 -3.48 14.13 -5.49
C LEU A 103 -3.81 15.56 -5.07
N LYS A 104 -3.74 16.51 -5.99
CA LYS A 104 -4.05 17.94 -5.76
C LYS A 104 -5.51 18.22 -5.39
N LYS A 105 -6.41 17.27 -5.67
CA LYS A 105 -7.84 17.37 -5.35
C LYS A 105 -8.17 16.88 -3.94
N ILE A 106 -7.20 16.27 -3.25
CA ILE A 106 -7.38 15.78 -1.87
C ILE A 106 -7.11 16.95 -0.93
N ASN A 107 -8.18 17.52 -0.36
CA ASN A 107 -8.12 18.71 0.50
C ASN A 107 -8.35 18.40 1.98
N ILE A 108 -8.62 17.14 2.33
CA ILE A 108 -8.84 16.70 3.72
C ILE A 108 -7.51 16.32 4.39
N PRO A 109 -7.44 16.38 5.73
CA PRO A 109 -6.29 15.89 6.47
C PRO A 109 -5.97 14.44 6.08
N THR A 110 -4.71 14.21 5.67
CA THR A 110 -4.26 12.91 5.16
C THR A 110 -3.03 12.45 5.93
N ALA A 111 -3.05 11.22 6.44
CA ALA A 111 -1.90 10.56 7.04
C ALA A 111 -1.44 9.41 6.13
N ILE A 112 -0.14 9.38 5.82
CA ILE A 112 0.49 8.37 4.98
C ILE A 112 1.42 7.56 5.87
N PHE A 113 1.07 6.31 6.13
CA PHE A 113 1.82 5.36 6.95
C PHE A 113 2.55 4.39 6.02
N HIS A 114 3.88 4.35 6.07
CA HIS A 114 4.63 3.53 5.13
C HIS A 114 5.89 2.94 5.75
N GLY A 115 6.14 1.65 5.47
CA GLY A 115 7.36 0.97 5.86
C GLY A 115 8.54 1.35 4.99
N LYS A 116 9.68 1.65 5.60
CA LYS A 116 10.92 1.97 4.87
C LYS A 116 11.49 0.79 4.08
N LEU A 117 11.15 -0.42 4.51
CA LEU A 117 11.62 -1.67 3.94
C LEU A 117 10.54 -2.36 3.09
N ASP A 118 9.51 -1.62 2.69
CA ASP A 118 8.40 -2.13 1.87
C ASP A 118 8.91 -2.49 0.46
N LYS A 119 8.80 -3.78 0.13
CA LYS A 119 9.24 -4.35 -1.16
C LYS A 119 8.09 -4.48 -2.15
N LEU A 120 6.85 -4.38 -1.67
CA LEU A 120 5.65 -4.40 -2.52
C LEU A 120 5.35 -3.01 -3.04
N CYS A 121 5.32 -2.02 -2.15
CA CYS A 121 5.12 -0.61 -2.52
C CYS A 121 6.35 0.18 -2.05
N PRO A 122 7.30 0.52 -2.94
CA PRO A 122 8.51 1.23 -2.57
C PRO A 122 8.23 2.54 -1.82
N PHE A 123 9.05 2.85 -0.80
CA PHE A 123 8.85 4.00 0.10
C PHE A 123 8.78 5.34 -0.65
N GLU A 124 9.44 5.44 -1.79
CA GLU A 124 9.41 6.61 -2.66
C GLU A 124 7.98 6.97 -3.11
N LEU A 125 7.09 5.98 -3.22
CA LEU A 125 5.68 6.24 -3.53
C LEU A 125 4.99 7.05 -2.43
N ALA A 126 5.27 6.74 -1.17
CA ALA A 126 4.76 7.51 -0.04
C ALA A 126 5.30 8.95 -0.02
N GLU A 127 6.56 9.14 -0.41
CA GLU A 127 7.14 10.48 -0.58
C GLU A 127 6.45 11.26 -1.70
N GLN A 128 6.12 10.60 -2.81
CA GLN A 128 5.37 11.23 -3.91
C GLN A 128 3.92 11.56 -3.52
N LEU A 129 3.26 10.69 -2.75
CA LEU A 129 1.95 10.99 -2.17
C LEU A 129 2.01 12.22 -1.25
N HIS A 130 2.98 12.25 -0.35
CA HIS A 130 3.16 13.38 0.57
C HIS A 130 3.45 14.70 -0.17
N LYS A 131 4.28 14.63 -1.20
CA LYS A 131 4.59 15.79 -2.05
C LYS A 131 3.38 16.27 -2.85
N GLY A 132 2.50 15.37 -3.24
CA GLY A 132 1.33 15.67 -4.07
C GLY A 132 0.08 16.11 -3.31
N ILE A 133 -0.08 15.71 -2.04
CA ILE A 133 -1.24 16.00 -1.19
C ILE A 133 -0.86 17.11 -0.20
N ALA A 134 -1.37 18.31 -0.40
CA ALA A 134 -0.96 19.50 0.36
C ALA A 134 -1.20 19.38 1.88
N ASN A 135 -2.33 18.77 2.29
CA ASN A 135 -2.67 18.57 3.70
C ASN A 135 -2.36 17.14 4.15
N SER A 136 -1.11 16.72 3.98
CA SER A 136 -0.69 15.37 4.35
C SER A 136 0.51 15.36 5.31
N ARG A 137 0.62 14.27 6.05
CA ARG A 137 1.78 13.92 6.87
C ARG A 137 2.27 12.52 6.50
N LEU A 138 3.57 12.37 6.31
CA LEU A 138 4.23 11.08 6.10
C LEU A 138 4.77 10.56 7.43
N ILE A 139 4.33 9.38 7.83
CA ILE A 139 4.73 8.66 9.03
C ILE A 139 5.50 7.41 8.58
N ALA A 140 6.83 7.51 8.65
CA ALA A 140 7.72 6.43 8.27
C ALA A 140 7.84 5.37 9.38
N PHE A 141 7.85 4.10 8.98
CA PHE A 141 8.10 2.94 9.84
C PHE A 141 9.45 2.36 9.46
N GLU A 142 10.46 2.66 10.26
CA GLU A 142 11.88 2.48 9.90
C GLU A 142 12.26 1.00 9.76
N ASN A 143 11.59 0.12 10.50
CA ASN A 143 11.93 -1.30 10.58
C ASN A 143 10.87 -2.21 9.93
N SER A 144 9.87 -1.64 9.25
CA SER A 144 8.75 -2.38 8.68
C SER A 144 8.78 -2.42 7.16
N GLY A 145 8.27 -3.53 6.62
CA GLY A 145 7.83 -3.68 5.24
C GLY A 145 6.38 -3.23 5.04
N HIS A 146 5.67 -3.93 4.16
CA HIS A 146 4.25 -3.66 3.89
C HIS A 146 3.34 -3.99 5.09
N ALA A 147 3.78 -4.92 5.95
CA ALA A 147 3.07 -5.35 7.15
C ALA A 147 3.30 -4.41 8.37
N LEU A 148 3.53 -3.12 8.17
CA LEU A 148 3.85 -2.13 9.21
C LEU A 148 2.88 -2.18 10.41
N PHE A 149 1.61 -2.47 10.17
CA PHE A 149 0.58 -2.58 11.21
C PHE A 149 0.70 -3.83 12.09
N ILE A 150 1.52 -4.80 11.70
CA ILE A 150 1.89 -5.98 12.49
C ILE A 150 3.29 -5.81 13.06
N GLU A 151 4.25 -5.39 12.25
CA GLU A 151 5.68 -5.33 12.58
C GLU A 151 5.97 -4.24 13.63
N GLU A 152 5.45 -3.04 13.46
CA GLU A 152 5.57 -1.92 14.41
C GLU A 152 4.19 -1.55 14.99
N ARG A 153 3.42 -2.54 15.42
CA ARG A 153 2.01 -2.43 15.85
C ARG A 153 1.76 -1.34 16.89
N MET A 154 2.65 -1.18 17.86
CA MET A 154 2.46 -0.18 18.93
C MET A 154 2.51 1.23 18.34
N LYS A 155 3.53 1.53 17.57
CA LYS A 155 3.69 2.81 16.87
C LYS A 155 2.54 3.06 15.89
N PHE A 156 2.16 2.03 15.12
CA PHE A 156 1.06 2.12 14.17
C PHE A 156 -0.25 2.55 14.86
N ASN A 157 -0.62 1.86 15.94
CA ASN A 157 -1.85 2.16 16.67
C ASN A 157 -1.79 3.55 17.34
N GLU A 158 -0.65 3.92 17.93
CA GLU A 158 -0.46 5.22 18.55
C GLU A 158 -0.65 6.36 17.54
N GLU A 159 0.05 6.31 16.42
CA GLU A 159 -0.02 7.36 15.38
C GLU A 159 -1.42 7.41 14.71
N LEU A 160 -2.05 6.26 14.52
CA LEU A 160 -3.42 6.20 13.98
C LEU A 160 -4.44 6.82 14.96
N ILE A 161 -4.32 6.55 16.26
CA ILE A 161 -5.18 7.13 17.29
C ILE A 161 -4.99 8.66 17.36
N LYS A 162 -3.74 9.15 17.36
CA LYS A 162 -3.45 10.59 17.32
C LYS A 162 -4.12 11.24 16.10
N PHE A 163 -3.93 10.64 14.93
CA PHE A 163 -4.51 11.15 13.70
C PHE A 163 -6.04 11.20 13.75
N THR A 164 -6.69 10.13 14.20
CA THR A 164 -8.15 10.06 14.26
C THR A 164 -8.73 11.05 15.24
N LYS A 165 -8.08 11.29 16.39
CA LYS A 165 -8.49 12.29 17.39
C LYS A 165 -8.25 13.74 16.95
N GLY A 166 -7.43 13.97 15.94
CA GLY A 166 -7.05 15.33 15.52
C GLY A 166 -6.06 16.00 16.49
N GLU A 167 -5.30 15.20 17.22
CA GLU A 167 -4.20 15.71 18.03
C GLU A 167 -3.14 16.31 17.09
N SER A 168 -2.57 17.44 17.49
CA SER A 168 -1.61 18.22 16.67
C SER A 168 -0.46 17.33 16.21
N PHE A 169 -0.22 17.39 14.93
CA PHE A 169 0.88 16.72 14.26
C PHE A 169 2.13 17.59 14.25
#